data_e82b2ee5b7a301c370069dd970fb268b
#
_entry.id   e82b2ee5b7a301c370069dd970fb268b
#
_cell.length_a   1.000
_cell.length_b   1.000
_cell.length_c   1.000
_cell.angle_alpha   90.00
_cell.angle_beta   90.00
_cell.angle_gamma   90.00
#
_symmetry.space_group_name_H-M   'P 1'
#
loop_
_entity.id
_entity.type
_entity.pdbx_description
1 polymer ?
#
loop_
_entity_poly.entity_id
_entity_poly.type
_entity_poly.pdbx_seq_one_letter_code
_entity_poly.pdbx_strand_id
1 'polypeptide(L)'
;MATFYSAVAADVKMALRVTETSTDVNSNSSVVSWALIGWLVGSNWYSNDSHDITIIVNGNTVFSRASGTKVKISIGIDHKTESNPVTIASGTATVPHNADGSKTLSVSFNCAYKWVASSAWSASGTMALTQIARASQPSCITYPATTENIGYMGDTIYIHTNRASASFTHTVRYAWGSKSGTIATGVGDNTKWTIPLDLATEIPNQYSGWGSIYCDTYYGSTFVGTKSVVFKASAPSSTSPTVSISLERPRTAAPAVTGYVQGVDQLKVTISATGKYGASITGYSSTVDGASYSGSTYTTGTLTKSGAIRVTATVTDSRGWKTTASKDITVQAYAAPTVTGVSAYRCKSASDTSSDASGAYICIKPTGSVTPLGSTNGRLCTVYWKKATETSWQSKTLSMSAYTLSGYVIVSADTAASYNIYVRLQDSFRQVDHYASDVMSASAFIDILLASESDDTKKGMAVGKTAEVEGALDVAWNLIARKNFDWQGMPLTYFTPTVNVAGEYYGKYGCYAKIGHVAIVVLMVQIKSVSGSVPSEIRITLPDALKAVDHWLQPSHPIVGQWGGTFLGVFRQNQNSTVLTVLPASNVTAGTYLANGCYTFFVQ
;
A
#
# COMPACT_ATOMS: atom_id res chain seq x y z
N MET A 1 58.52 17.16 43.24
CA MET A 1 58.95 16.67 44.57
C MET A 1 58.29 17.53 45.63
N ALA A 2 57.77 16.90 46.66
CA ALA A 2 57.21 17.56 47.85
C ALA A 2 57.85 16.96 49.08
N THR A 3 57.99 17.75 50.16
CA THR A 3 58.64 17.32 51.45
C THR A 3 57.67 17.71 52.56
N PHE A 4 57.39 16.76 53.44
CA PHE A 4 56.48 16.88 54.57
C PHE A 4 57.25 16.69 55.87
N TYR A 5 57.32 17.72 56.69
CA TYR A 5 58.21 17.80 57.85
C TYR A 5 57.47 17.52 59.12
N SER A 6 58.10 16.73 59.98
CA SER A 6 57.69 16.57 61.40
C SER A 6 58.12 17.76 62.26
N ALA A 7 57.57 17.82 63.44
CA ALA A 7 58.18 18.59 64.51
C ALA A 7 59.59 18.05 64.85
N VAL A 8 60.38 18.85 65.56
CA VAL A 8 61.67 18.37 66.17
C VAL A 8 61.37 17.69 67.47
N ALA A 9 61.94 16.49 67.66
CA ALA A 9 61.88 15.77 68.93
C ALA A 9 63.19 14.98 69.16
N ALA A 10 63.70 14.91 70.37
CA ALA A 10 64.96 14.27 70.71
C ALA A 10 66.09 14.68 69.76
N ASP A 11 66.25 15.96 69.50
CA ASP A 11 67.17 16.57 68.56
C ASP A 11 67.14 16.04 67.12
N VAL A 12 66.10 15.32 66.76
CA VAL A 12 65.88 14.82 65.37
C VAL A 12 64.68 15.48 64.69
N LYS A 13 64.83 15.81 63.45
CA LYS A 13 63.78 16.17 62.56
C LYS A 13 63.64 15.12 61.46
N MET A 14 62.44 14.77 61.12
CA MET A 14 62.15 13.84 60.02
C MET A 14 61.32 14.50 58.93
N ALA A 15 61.47 13.95 57.76
CA ALA A 15 60.64 14.36 56.65
C ALA A 15 60.35 13.21 55.71
N LEU A 16 59.13 13.22 55.11
CA LEU A 16 58.76 12.34 54.01
C LEU A 16 58.94 13.11 52.75
N ARG A 17 59.88 12.71 51.88
CA ARG A 17 60.08 13.23 50.51
C ARG A 17 59.32 12.34 49.58
N VAL A 18 58.56 12.98 48.68
CA VAL A 18 57.78 12.27 47.68
C VAL A 18 58.02 12.92 46.33
N THR A 19 58.36 12.12 45.33
CA THR A 19 58.65 12.59 43.97
C THR A 19 57.89 11.73 43.00
N GLU A 20 57.13 12.33 42.13
CA GLU A 20 56.55 11.65 40.96
C GLU A 20 57.68 11.33 39.98
N THR A 21 57.87 10.07 39.62
CA THR A 21 58.97 9.57 38.81
C THR A 21 58.54 9.29 37.36
N SER A 22 57.31 8.87 37.18
CA SER A 22 56.74 8.63 35.84
C SER A 22 55.23 8.68 35.87
N THR A 23 54.64 8.91 34.69
CA THR A 23 53.21 8.80 34.43
C THR A 23 52.97 7.74 33.37
N ASP A 24 51.89 6.99 33.51
CA ASP A 24 51.41 6.03 32.49
C ASP A 24 49.99 6.44 32.01
N VAL A 25 49.92 6.87 30.77
CA VAL A 25 48.67 7.27 30.11
C VAL A 25 47.71 6.09 29.96
N ASN A 26 48.22 4.87 29.74
CA ASN A 26 47.38 3.70 29.51
C ASN A 26 46.68 3.25 30.77
N SER A 27 47.43 3.11 31.86
CA SER A 27 46.88 2.69 33.16
C SER A 27 46.29 3.84 33.96
N ASN A 28 46.41 5.08 33.47
CA ASN A 28 45.98 6.29 34.18
C ASN A 28 46.53 6.34 35.59
N SER A 29 47.84 6.13 35.74
CA SER A 29 48.54 6.08 36.99
C SER A 29 49.89 6.75 36.96
N SER A 30 50.37 7.20 38.11
CA SER A 30 51.73 7.68 38.31
C SER A 30 52.50 6.76 39.22
N VAL A 31 53.79 6.65 39.01
CA VAL A 31 54.69 6.03 39.98
C VAL A 31 55.32 7.17 40.78
N VAL A 32 55.18 7.05 42.10
CA VAL A 32 55.83 7.99 43.00
C VAL A 32 56.89 7.25 43.82
N SER A 33 58.06 7.85 43.92
CA SER A 33 59.07 7.42 44.90
C SER A 33 58.89 8.19 46.18
N TRP A 34 59.01 7.51 47.27
CA TRP A 34 58.97 8.08 48.62
C TRP A 34 60.19 7.68 49.46
N ALA A 35 60.64 8.61 50.29
CA ALA A 35 61.75 8.36 51.26
C ALA A 35 61.42 9.09 52.56
N LEU A 36 61.39 8.34 53.64
CA LEU A 36 61.45 8.89 54.99
C LEU A 36 62.89 9.11 55.36
N ILE A 37 63.21 10.35 55.61
CA ILE A 37 64.58 10.80 55.95
C ILE A 37 64.57 11.44 57.31
N GLY A 38 65.76 11.41 57.99
CA GLY A 38 65.97 12.07 59.29
C GLY A 38 67.35 12.69 59.37
N TRP A 39 67.43 13.78 60.13
CA TRP A 39 68.69 14.49 60.41
C TRP A 39 68.69 15.09 61.81
N LEU A 40 69.86 15.33 62.37
CA LEU A 40 70.04 15.99 63.62
C LEU A 40 69.87 17.50 63.51
N VAL A 41 69.16 18.10 64.45
CA VAL A 41 69.08 19.58 64.59
C VAL A 41 69.79 20.04 65.87
N GLY A 42 70.27 19.11 66.69
CA GLY A 42 71.10 19.31 67.87
C GLY A 42 72.53 18.84 67.67
N SER A 43 73.28 18.72 68.77
CA SER A 43 74.69 18.39 68.71
C SER A 43 75.05 16.92 69.03
N ASN A 44 74.05 16.13 69.49
CA ASN A 44 74.23 14.74 69.87
C ASN A 44 73.80 13.76 68.77
N TRP A 45 74.53 12.63 68.64
CA TRP A 45 74.10 11.55 67.73
C TRP A 45 72.86 10.88 68.33
N TYR A 46 72.02 10.31 67.49
CA TYR A 46 70.79 9.63 67.83
C TYR A 46 70.82 8.17 67.35
N SER A 47 70.47 7.21 68.25
CA SER A 47 70.34 5.81 67.89
C SER A 47 69.35 5.13 68.79
N ASN A 48 68.34 4.48 68.19
CA ASN A 48 67.38 3.71 68.96
C ASN A 48 66.74 2.60 68.10
N ASP A 49 66.50 1.43 68.70
CA ASP A 49 65.95 0.21 68.06
C ASP A 49 64.44 0.06 68.24
N SER A 50 63.77 1.05 68.75
CA SER A 50 62.39 0.91 69.24
C SER A 50 61.34 1.73 68.45
N HIS A 51 61.53 2.01 67.16
CA HIS A 51 60.65 2.85 66.40
C HIS A 51 59.58 2.03 65.63
N ASP A 52 58.31 2.38 65.84
CA ASP A 52 57.21 1.93 65.08
C ASP A 52 56.98 2.97 63.95
N ILE A 53 57.07 2.52 62.70
CA ILE A 53 56.96 3.43 61.53
C ILE A 53 55.80 2.99 60.66
N THR A 54 54.98 3.93 60.31
CA THR A 54 53.92 3.77 59.29
C THR A 54 54.05 4.88 58.28
N ILE A 55 54.09 4.51 56.99
CA ILE A 55 54.05 5.45 55.88
C ILE A 55 52.84 5.11 55.00
N ILE A 56 52.00 6.10 54.75
CA ILE A 56 50.77 5.98 53.96
C ILE A 56 50.94 6.86 52.75
N VAL A 57 50.71 6.28 51.57
CA VAL A 57 50.68 6.97 50.27
C VAL A 57 49.37 6.66 49.62
N ASN A 58 48.57 7.68 49.28
CA ASN A 58 47.27 7.58 48.67
C ASN A 58 46.30 6.67 49.46
N GLY A 59 46.32 6.77 50.80
CA GLY A 59 45.48 5.96 51.69
C GLY A 59 45.97 4.54 51.93
N ASN A 60 46.99 4.08 51.23
CA ASN A 60 47.56 2.74 51.37
C ASN A 60 48.80 2.79 52.19
N THR A 61 48.91 1.86 53.11
CA THR A 61 50.18 1.67 53.93
C THR A 61 51.23 1.09 52.99
N VAL A 62 52.25 1.87 52.67
CA VAL A 62 53.35 1.46 51.77
C VAL A 62 54.56 0.94 52.57
N PHE A 63 54.62 1.29 53.85
CA PHE A 63 55.60 0.78 54.73
C PHE A 63 55.06 0.73 56.18
N SER A 64 55.22 -0.39 56.84
CA SER A 64 54.82 -0.55 58.24
C SER A 64 55.80 -1.44 58.99
N ARG A 65 56.26 -0.96 60.13
CA ARG A 65 56.98 -1.71 61.09
C ARG A 65 56.39 -1.42 62.48
N ALA A 66 55.72 -2.38 63.04
CA ALA A 66 55.05 -2.25 64.34
C ALA A 66 55.79 -3.04 65.44
N SER A 67 55.35 -2.87 66.66
CA SER A 67 55.88 -3.51 67.88
C SER A 67 56.19 -4.99 67.68
N GLY A 68 57.48 -5.38 67.84
CA GLY A 68 57.99 -6.75 67.61
C GLY A 68 58.97 -6.86 66.42
N THR A 69 58.98 -5.96 65.49
CA THR A 69 59.96 -5.84 64.40
C THR A 69 60.49 -4.39 64.34
N LYS A 70 61.16 -4.01 65.37
CA LYS A 70 61.60 -2.64 65.59
C LYS A 70 62.59 -2.19 64.53
N VAL A 71 62.47 -0.93 64.14
CA VAL A 71 63.40 -0.27 63.21
C VAL A 71 64.45 0.46 64.03
N LYS A 72 65.71 0.14 63.76
CA LYS A 72 66.83 0.91 64.31
C LYS A 72 67.00 2.17 63.50
N ILE A 73 66.83 3.32 64.12
CA ILE A 73 67.19 4.61 63.56
C ILE A 73 68.49 5.07 64.21
N SER A 74 69.53 5.21 63.39
CA SER A 74 70.82 5.72 63.80
C SER A 74 71.21 6.91 62.88
N ILE A 75 71.42 8.07 63.50
CA ILE A 75 71.74 9.30 62.79
C ILE A 75 73.02 9.85 63.40
N GLY A 76 74.13 9.76 62.68
CA GLY A 76 75.45 10.25 63.08
C GLY A 76 75.58 11.77 63.01
N ILE A 77 76.57 12.32 63.64
CA ILE A 77 76.86 13.76 63.76
C ILE A 77 77.17 14.42 62.37
N ASP A 78 77.47 13.63 61.39
CA ASP A 78 77.70 14.10 59.98
C ASP A 78 76.38 14.35 59.24
N HIS A 79 75.24 13.91 59.77
CA HIS A 79 73.93 14.10 59.23
C HIS A 79 73.17 15.25 59.94
N LYS A 80 73.76 16.42 59.98
CA LYS A 80 73.18 17.62 60.67
C LYS A 80 72.33 18.53 59.84
N THR A 81 72.13 18.20 58.59
CA THR A 81 71.36 19.06 57.69
C THR A 81 70.43 18.23 56.84
N GLU A 82 69.36 18.86 56.37
CA GLU A 82 68.44 18.27 55.42
C GLU A 82 69.09 17.90 54.06
N SER A 83 70.23 18.51 53.75
CA SER A 83 70.96 18.22 52.50
C SER A 83 71.82 16.95 52.63
N ASN A 84 72.07 16.47 53.86
CA ASN A 84 72.79 15.21 54.16
C ASN A 84 72.01 14.36 55.17
N PRO A 85 70.79 13.86 54.86
CA PRO A 85 70.01 13.09 55.82
C PRO A 85 70.33 11.61 55.75
N VAL A 86 69.93 10.90 56.78
CA VAL A 86 69.86 9.42 56.76
C VAL A 86 68.55 9.02 56.16
N THR A 87 68.53 8.10 55.19
CA THR A 87 67.35 7.46 54.71
C THR A 87 66.92 6.34 55.62
N ILE A 88 65.79 6.46 56.27
CA ILE A 88 65.21 5.52 57.18
C ILE A 88 64.46 4.39 56.47
N ALA A 89 63.67 4.78 55.50
CA ALA A 89 62.92 3.86 54.64
C ALA A 89 62.65 4.54 53.33
N SER A 90 62.56 3.78 52.22
CA SER A 90 62.24 4.31 50.91
C SER A 90 61.55 3.21 50.09
N GLY A 91 60.86 3.63 49.06
CA GLY A 91 60.19 2.74 48.15
C GLY A 91 59.48 3.52 47.03
N THR A 92 58.66 2.79 46.28
CA THR A 92 57.80 3.34 45.26
C THR A 92 56.37 2.91 45.51
N ALA A 93 55.42 3.70 44.94
CA ALA A 93 54.04 3.36 44.97
C ALA A 93 53.40 3.76 43.62
N THR A 94 52.51 2.92 43.10
CA THR A 94 51.70 3.25 41.96
C THR A 94 50.41 3.90 42.45
N VAL A 95 50.10 5.07 41.92
CA VAL A 95 48.99 5.90 42.35
C VAL A 95 48.01 6.03 41.18
N PRO A 96 46.80 5.46 41.26
CA PRO A 96 45.80 5.65 40.23
C PRO A 96 45.25 7.09 40.29
N HIS A 97 45.06 7.67 39.12
CA HIS A 97 44.46 8.98 38.96
C HIS A 97 42.92 8.91 38.83
N ASN A 98 42.26 10.02 38.99
CA ASN A 98 40.84 10.18 38.71
C ASN A 98 40.53 9.90 37.22
N ALA A 99 39.26 9.70 36.87
CA ALA A 99 38.84 9.43 35.50
C ALA A 99 39.23 10.56 34.51
N ASP A 100 39.37 11.80 35.01
CA ASP A 100 39.80 12.97 34.24
C ASP A 100 41.36 13.09 34.14
N GLY A 101 42.06 12.15 34.69
CA GLY A 101 43.54 12.16 34.72
C GLY A 101 44.15 13.05 35.79
N SER A 102 43.37 13.74 36.58
CA SER A 102 43.84 14.54 37.71
C SER A 102 44.11 13.65 38.93
N LYS A 103 45.04 14.06 39.79
CA LYS A 103 45.25 13.43 41.09
C LYS A 103 45.92 14.37 42.05
N THR A 104 45.31 14.49 43.22
CA THR A 104 45.97 15.03 44.40
C THR A 104 46.34 13.86 45.33
N LEU A 105 47.61 13.63 45.44
CA LEU A 105 48.16 12.57 46.26
C LEU A 105 48.13 12.99 47.74
N SER A 106 47.54 12.19 48.60
CA SER A 106 47.69 12.32 50.05
C SER A 106 48.82 11.44 50.58
N VAL A 107 49.60 11.98 51.46
CA VAL A 107 50.69 11.23 52.11
C VAL A 107 50.72 11.56 53.56
N SER A 108 51.13 10.58 54.33
CA SER A 108 51.45 10.77 55.78
C SER A 108 52.50 9.77 56.26
N PHE A 109 53.20 10.15 57.28
CA PHE A 109 54.00 9.22 58.04
C PHE A 109 53.83 9.47 59.53
N ASN A 110 54.02 8.43 60.27
CA ASN A 110 54.18 8.44 61.75
C ASN A 110 55.39 7.59 62.11
N CYS A 111 56.23 8.13 62.93
CA CYS A 111 57.36 7.38 63.54
C CYS A 111 57.25 7.54 65.02
N ALA A 112 56.80 6.48 65.72
CA ALA A 112 56.58 6.49 67.14
C ALA A 112 57.74 5.81 67.91
N TYR A 113 58.09 6.41 69.01
CA TYR A 113 59.11 5.89 69.94
C TYR A 113 58.59 6.01 71.37
N LYS A 114 58.89 5.00 72.21
CA LYS A 114 58.41 4.87 73.60
C LYS A 114 58.54 6.14 74.46
N TRP A 115 59.61 6.91 74.26
CA TRP A 115 59.93 8.08 75.04
C TRP A 115 59.71 9.42 74.35
N VAL A 116 59.12 9.43 73.16
CA VAL A 116 58.78 10.60 72.41
C VAL A 116 57.28 10.53 72.07
N ALA A 117 56.58 11.62 72.25
CA ALA A 117 55.16 11.64 71.95
C ALA A 117 54.85 11.08 70.52
N SER A 118 53.85 10.24 70.42
CA SER A 118 53.52 9.51 69.17
C SER A 118 53.24 10.41 67.96
N SER A 119 52.98 11.69 68.22
CA SER A 119 52.75 12.69 67.17
C SER A 119 53.97 13.54 66.81
N ALA A 120 55.08 13.39 67.59
CA ALA A 120 56.20 14.30 67.40
C ALA A 120 56.91 14.12 66.07
N TRP A 121 57.08 12.88 65.64
CA TRP A 121 57.62 12.59 64.30
C TRP A 121 56.52 12.13 63.37
N SER A 122 55.54 12.98 63.09
CA SER A 122 54.48 12.75 62.14
C SER A 122 54.28 13.96 61.22
N ALA A 123 53.90 13.71 60.04
CA ALA A 123 53.44 14.72 59.16
C ALA A 123 52.45 14.15 58.11
N SER A 124 51.60 14.97 57.65
CA SER A 124 50.73 14.66 56.55
C SER A 124 50.59 15.84 55.58
N GLY A 125 50.22 15.57 54.39
CA GLY A 125 50.00 16.61 53.41
C GLY A 125 49.55 16.05 52.04
N THR A 126 49.45 16.94 51.10
CA THR A 126 49.05 16.59 49.73
C THR A 126 50.00 17.17 48.71
N MET A 127 50.13 16.49 47.58
CA MET A 127 50.84 17.01 46.42
C MET A 127 50.03 16.74 45.17
N ALA A 128 49.92 17.73 44.28
CA ALA A 128 49.34 17.52 42.96
C ALA A 128 50.31 16.69 42.11
N LEU A 129 49.82 15.62 41.52
CA LEU A 129 50.55 14.87 40.51
C LEU A 129 50.31 15.47 39.12
N THR A 130 51.20 15.14 38.19
CA THR A 130 51.07 15.57 36.78
C THR A 130 49.76 15.03 36.20
N GLN A 131 48.96 15.90 35.64
CA GLN A 131 47.71 15.48 34.99
C GLN A 131 48.00 14.57 33.81
N ILE A 132 47.37 13.39 33.80
CA ILE A 132 47.49 12.42 32.72
C ILE A 132 46.46 12.71 31.67
N ALA A 133 46.88 12.91 30.43
CA ALA A 133 45.97 13.13 29.31
C ALA A 133 45.05 11.91 29.08
N ARG A 134 43.74 12.15 28.91
CA ARG A 134 42.73 11.10 28.70
C ARG A 134 41.99 11.34 27.39
N ALA A 135 41.84 10.26 26.60
CA ALA A 135 41.03 10.30 25.40
C ALA A 135 39.54 10.57 25.76
N SER A 136 38.95 11.57 25.15
CA SER A 136 37.62 12.05 25.44
C SER A 136 36.54 11.15 24.81
N GLN A 137 35.56 10.72 25.60
CA GLN A 137 34.44 9.90 25.14
C GLN A 137 33.35 10.81 24.56
N PRO A 138 33.11 10.78 23.24
CA PRO A 138 32.07 11.63 22.65
C PRO A 138 30.67 11.14 23.02
N SER A 139 29.71 12.07 22.98
CA SER A 139 28.28 11.76 23.06
C SER A 139 27.49 12.60 22.08
N CYS A 140 26.41 12.04 21.55
CA CYS A 140 25.46 12.72 20.69
C CYS A 140 24.14 12.81 21.42
N ILE A 141 23.78 13.98 21.93
CA ILE A 141 22.50 14.21 22.60
C ILE A 141 21.69 15.10 21.72
N THR A 142 20.67 14.56 21.08
CA THR A 142 19.74 15.36 20.29
C THR A 142 18.36 15.39 20.89
N TYR A 143 17.96 14.34 21.59
CA TYR A 143 16.68 14.30 22.30
C TYR A 143 16.80 13.46 23.58
N PRO A 144 16.18 13.89 24.67
CA PRO A 144 16.34 13.21 25.98
C PRO A 144 15.63 11.88 26.10
N ALA A 145 14.99 11.36 25.08
CA ALA A 145 14.07 10.23 25.25
C ALA A 145 14.50 8.88 24.64
N THR A 146 15.51 8.82 23.77
CA THR A 146 15.93 7.53 23.22
C THR A 146 17.43 7.51 22.95
N THR A 147 18.13 6.62 23.58
CA THR A 147 19.58 6.42 23.51
C THR A 147 20.09 5.95 22.14
N GLU A 148 19.20 5.77 21.14
CA GLU A 148 19.57 5.12 19.90
C GLU A 148 19.36 5.96 18.63
N ASN A 149 18.47 6.96 18.63
CA ASN A 149 18.16 7.73 17.42
C ASN A 149 18.54 9.20 17.62
N ILE A 150 19.53 9.69 16.86
CA ILE A 150 19.96 11.08 16.94
C ILE A 150 19.19 12.01 16.00
N GLY A 151 18.22 11.51 15.20
CA GLY A 151 17.40 12.30 14.32
C GLY A 151 17.40 11.80 12.88
N TYR A 152 17.01 12.69 11.99
CA TYR A 152 17.00 12.41 10.57
C TYR A 152 18.27 12.93 9.90
N MET A 153 18.67 12.29 8.81
CA MET A 153 19.66 12.86 7.90
C MET A 153 19.16 14.22 7.40
N GLY A 154 20.04 15.22 7.42
CA GLY A 154 19.69 16.62 7.20
C GLY A 154 19.46 17.43 8.48
N ASP A 155 19.20 16.78 9.62
CA ASP A 155 19.11 17.47 10.90
C ASP A 155 20.47 17.89 11.40
N THR A 156 20.51 18.99 12.17
CA THR A 156 21.71 19.46 12.85
C THR A 156 21.68 19.03 14.31
N ILE A 157 22.71 18.30 14.70
CA ILE A 157 22.92 17.80 16.06
C ILE A 157 24.13 18.44 16.72
N TYR A 158 24.23 18.32 18.05
CA TYR A 158 25.42 18.66 18.82
C TYR A 158 26.18 17.39 19.18
N ILE A 159 27.48 17.42 18.97
CA ILE A 159 28.41 16.38 19.40
C ILE A 159 29.21 16.97 20.55
N HIS A 160 29.06 16.38 21.73
CA HIS A 160 29.84 16.75 22.91
C HIS A 160 31.06 15.89 23.00
N THR A 161 32.22 16.50 23.19
CA THR A 161 33.48 15.78 23.32
C THR A 161 33.67 15.18 24.72
N ASN A 162 32.97 15.75 25.72
CA ASN A 162 33.11 15.37 27.15
C ASN A 162 34.59 15.36 27.57
N ARG A 163 35.34 16.41 27.18
CA ARG A 163 36.77 16.49 27.42
C ARG A 163 37.13 16.45 28.90
N ALA A 164 38.16 15.71 29.22
CA ALA A 164 38.65 15.58 30.59
C ALA A 164 39.48 16.78 31.07
N SER A 165 39.94 17.63 30.17
CA SER A 165 40.68 18.86 30.44
C SER A 165 40.35 19.97 29.46
N ALA A 166 40.33 21.20 29.94
CA ALA A 166 40.16 22.40 29.08
C ALA A 166 41.29 22.58 28.06
N SER A 167 42.47 21.95 28.33
CA SER A 167 43.59 21.97 27.42
C SER A 167 43.50 20.98 26.27
N PHE A 168 42.46 20.12 26.26
CA PHE A 168 42.27 19.16 25.19
C PHE A 168 41.53 19.79 24.03
N THR A 169 42.02 19.49 22.84
CA THR A 169 41.34 19.80 21.56
C THR A 169 41.07 18.50 20.82
N HIS A 170 40.10 18.50 19.94
CA HIS A 170 39.65 17.30 19.27
C HIS A 170 39.47 17.46 17.79
N THR A 171 39.74 16.38 17.04
CA THR A 171 39.22 16.19 15.70
C THR A 171 38.05 15.22 15.77
N VAL A 172 36.89 15.71 15.37
CA VAL A 172 35.66 14.91 15.35
C VAL A 172 35.42 14.41 13.94
N ARG A 173 35.25 13.10 13.78
CA ARG A 173 35.05 12.44 12.50
C ARG A 173 33.83 11.54 12.55
N TYR A 174 33.25 11.24 11.39
CA TYR A 174 32.21 10.23 11.28
C TYR A 174 32.61 9.10 10.34
N ALA A 175 31.97 7.92 10.52
CA ALA A 175 31.94 6.84 9.56
C ALA A 175 30.52 6.27 9.47
N TRP A 176 30.07 5.98 8.23
CA TRP A 176 28.75 5.46 7.94
C TRP A 176 28.83 4.60 6.67
N GLY A 177 28.77 3.26 6.82
CA GLY A 177 29.01 2.36 5.71
C GLY A 177 30.38 2.63 5.07
N SER A 178 30.39 2.89 3.78
CA SER A 178 31.63 3.27 3.04
C SER A 178 31.99 4.75 3.17
N LYS A 179 31.10 5.58 3.71
CA LYS A 179 31.31 7.03 3.84
C LYS A 179 31.95 7.38 5.16
N SER A 180 32.89 8.30 5.11
CA SER A 180 33.54 8.88 6.29
C SER A 180 33.96 10.31 6.01
N GLY A 181 34.18 11.08 7.06
CA GLY A 181 34.66 12.46 6.91
C GLY A 181 34.97 13.11 8.24
N THR A 182 35.70 14.23 8.16
CA THR A 182 35.97 15.11 9.30
C THR A 182 34.77 16.05 9.47
N ILE A 183 34.22 16.09 10.68
CA ILE A 183 33.14 17.01 11.05
C ILE A 183 33.73 18.38 11.43
N ALA A 184 34.72 18.35 12.33
CA ALA A 184 35.39 19.56 12.79
C ALA A 184 36.76 19.24 13.38
N THR A 185 37.67 20.23 13.39
CA THR A 185 38.98 20.17 14.02
C THR A 185 39.10 21.28 15.06
N GLY A 186 40.01 21.10 16.05
CA GLY A 186 40.22 22.07 17.12
C GLY A 186 39.01 22.21 18.07
N VAL A 187 38.14 21.21 18.14
CA VAL A 187 36.92 21.25 18.92
C VAL A 187 37.25 21.22 20.41
N GLY A 188 36.67 22.16 21.16
CA GLY A 188 36.70 22.15 22.64
C GLY A 188 35.62 21.21 23.21
N ASP A 189 34.54 21.79 23.76
CA ASP A 189 33.49 21.03 24.48
C ASP A 189 32.46 20.39 23.55
N ASN A 190 32.12 21.06 22.44
CA ASN A 190 31.12 20.56 21.49
C ASN A 190 31.31 21.16 20.10
N THR A 191 30.67 20.51 19.13
CA THR A 191 30.56 21.00 17.77
C THR A 191 29.18 20.69 17.21
N LYS A 192 28.72 21.50 16.25
CA LYS A 192 27.50 21.23 15.47
C LYS A 192 27.85 20.34 14.29
N TRP A 193 26.96 19.42 13.98
CA TRP A 193 27.05 18.60 12.78
C TRP A 193 25.69 18.46 12.13
N THR A 194 25.58 18.87 10.86
CA THR A 194 24.44 18.53 10.03
C THR A 194 24.69 17.15 9.43
N ILE A 195 23.87 16.18 9.77
CA ILE A 195 23.99 14.81 9.29
C ILE A 195 23.81 14.80 7.78
N PRO A 196 24.81 14.40 6.98
CA PRO A 196 24.70 14.49 5.52
C PRO A 196 23.55 13.65 4.98
N LEU A 197 22.73 14.23 4.10
CA LEU A 197 21.58 13.55 3.51
C LEU A 197 21.99 12.43 2.57
N ASP A 198 23.18 12.53 1.98
CA ASP A 198 23.75 11.53 1.09
C ASP A 198 24.17 10.24 1.80
N LEU A 199 24.21 10.19 3.15
CA LEU A 199 24.36 8.95 3.93
C LEU A 199 23.22 7.96 3.65
N ALA A 200 22.07 8.45 3.19
CA ALA A 200 20.96 7.61 2.76
C ALA A 200 21.34 6.65 1.60
N THR A 201 22.38 6.96 0.83
CA THR A 201 22.85 6.06 -0.25
C THR A 201 23.42 4.75 0.28
N GLU A 202 23.90 4.71 1.51
CA GLU A 202 24.45 3.52 2.15
C GLU A 202 23.35 2.59 2.72
N ILE A 203 22.11 3.11 2.82
CA ILE A 203 20.97 2.36 3.33
C ILE A 203 19.80 2.37 2.33
N PRO A 204 20.00 1.93 1.07
CA PRO A 204 18.96 2.04 0.04
C PRO A 204 17.71 1.22 0.33
N ASN A 205 17.82 0.18 1.16
CA ASN A 205 16.75 -0.77 1.48
C ASN A 205 16.29 -0.72 2.95
N GLN A 206 16.72 0.31 3.70
CA GLN A 206 16.40 0.44 5.12
C GLN A 206 16.01 1.87 5.44
N TYR A 207 15.05 2.02 6.34
CA TYR A 207 14.60 3.33 6.83
C TYR A 207 15.66 4.03 7.69
N SER A 208 16.48 3.28 8.44
CA SER A 208 17.52 3.81 9.32
C SER A 208 18.75 2.93 9.29
N GLY A 209 19.87 3.48 9.69
CA GLY A 209 21.15 2.77 9.78
C GLY A 209 21.97 3.23 10.98
N TRP A 210 23.16 2.66 11.11
CA TRP A 210 24.11 2.92 12.18
C TRP A 210 25.42 3.45 11.63
N GLY A 211 26.00 4.38 12.37
CA GLY A 211 27.33 4.93 12.13
C GLY A 211 28.09 5.13 13.41
N SER A 212 29.31 5.62 13.30
CA SER A 212 30.18 5.93 14.43
C SER A 212 30.70 7.36 14.32
N ILE A 213 30.73 8.06 15.43
CA ILE A 213 31.44 9.32 15.60
C ILE A 213 32.69 9.05 16.40
N TYR A 214 33.81 9.42 15.87
CA TYR A 214 35.14 9.30 16.47
C TYR A 214 35.58 10.67 16.97
N CYS A 215 36.17 10.68 18.15
CA CYS A 215 36.77 11.84 18.78
C CYS A 215 38.24 11.57 19.02
N ASP A 216 39.08 12.12 18.14
CA ASP A 216 40.54 12.07 18.28
C ASP A 216 40.99 13.18 19.23
N THR A 217 41.51 12.85 20.37
CA THR A 217 41.88 13.77 21.45
C THR A 217 43.34 14.17 21.32
N TYR A 218 43.62 15.45 21.46
CA TYR A 218 44.99 16.02 21.41
C TYR A 218 45.23 16.88 22.64
N TYR A 219 46.46 16.80 23.17
CA TYR A 219 47.01 17.73 24.13
C TYR A 219 48.13 18.54 23.46
N GLY A 220 47.84 19.79 23.15
CA GLY A 220 48.68 20.55 22.19
C GLY A 220 48.69 19.86 20.81
N SER A 221 49.89 19.52 20.35
CA SER A 221 50.08 18.72 19.12
C SER A 221 50.17 17.22 19.33
N THR A 222 50.15 16.75 20.58
CA THR A 222 50.33 15.32 20.93
C THR A 222 48.98 14.62 20.86
N PHE A 223 48.91 13.58 20.04
CA PHE A 223 47.75 12.68 19.98
C PHE A 223 47.66 11.84 21.26
N VAL A 224 46.52 11.89 21.95
CA VAL A 224 46.25 11.19 23.21
C VAL A 224 45.52 9.86 22.96
N GLY A 225 44.65 9.82 21.99
CA GLY A 225 43.88 8.62 21.68
C GLY A 225 42.53 8.96 21.03
N THR A 226 41.86 7.91 20.57
CA THR A 226 40.53 7.99 19.96
C THR A 226 39.52 7.26 20.81
N LYS A 227 38.34 7.86 21.00
CA LYS A 227 37.12 7.19 21.50
C LYS A 227 36.02 7.39 20.50
N SER A 228 35.01 6.54 20.56
CA SER A 228 33.90 6.63 19.65
C SER A 228 32.56 6.41 20.32
N VAL A 229 31.48 6.89 19.68
CA VAL A 229 30.10 6.60 20.02
C VAL A 229 29.38 6.17 18.76
N VAL A 230 28.54 5.15 18.89
CA VAL A 230 27.66 4.68 17.83
C VAL A 230 26.41 5.57 17.81
N PHE A 231 25.95 5.93 16.61
CA PHE A 231 24.73 6.68 16.41
C PHE A 231 23.84 5.99 15.38
N LYS A 232 22.54 6.21 15.50
CA LYS A 232 21.52 5.78 14.54
C LYS A 232 20.86 6.99 13.92
N ALA A 233 20.79 7.05 12.59
CA ALA A 233 20.07 8.09 11.89
C ALA A 233 19.06 7.48 10.90
N SER A 234 17.97 8.21 10.67
CA SER A 234 16.89 7.80 9.77
C SER A 234 16.86 8.64 8.50
N ALA A 235 16.50 8.01 7.40
CA ALA A 235 16.24 8.73 6.15
C ALA A 235 14.95 9.57 6.29
N PRO A 236 14.98 10.88 6.04
CA PRO A 236 13.81 11.75 6.16
C PRO A 236 12.84 11.57 4.99
N SER A 237 11.62 12.13 5.14
CA SER A 237 10.60 12.14 4.09
C SER A 237 11.04 12.84 2.79
N SER A 238 12.04 13.72 2.85
CA SER A 238 12.64 14.34 1.66
C SER A 238 13.35 13.33 0.73
N THR A 239 13.66 12.13 1.24
CA THR A 239 14.21 11.01 0.46
C THR A 239 13.14 10.15 -0.22
N SER A 240 11.85 10.49 -0.05
CA SER A 240 10.74 9.78 -0.70
C SER A 240 10.89 9.76 -2.22
N PRO A 241 10.39 8.71 -2.89
CA PRO A 241 10.49 8.59 -4.35
C PRO A 241 9.72 9.70 -5.07
N THR A 242 10.07 9.95 -6.31
CA THR A 242 9.25 10.78 -7.20
C THR A 242 8.26 9.90 -7.95
N VAL A 243 7.10 10.46 -8.32
CA VAL A 243 6.07 9.78 -9.10
C VAL A 243 5.43 10.72 -10.09
N SER A 244 5.13 10.21 -11.28
CA SER A 244 4.34 10.91 -12.29
C SER A 244 3.39 9.92 -12.99
N ILE A 245 2.28 10.45 -13.53
CA ILE A 245 1.25 9.66 -14.21
C ILE A 245 1.13 10.15 -15.65
N SER A 246 1.24 9.24 -16.60
CA SER A 246 0.87 9.43 -17.98
C SER A 246 -0.42 8.68 -18.29
N LEU A 247 -1.34 9.33 -18.98
CA LEU A 247 -2.65 8.81 -19.33
C LEU A 247 -2.80 8.83 -20.84
N GLU A 248 -3.18 7.68 -21.40
CA GLU A 248 -3.38 7.49 -22.84
C GLU A 248 -4.75 6.87 -23.09
N ARG A 249 -5.34 7.23 -24.21
CA ARG A 249 -6.55 6.62 -24.75
C ARG A 249 -6.16 5.60 -25.81
N PRO A 250 -6.28 4.29 -25.55
CA PRO A 250 -5.82 3.25 -26.49
C PRO A 250 -6.74 3.07 -27.72
N ARG A 251 -7.94 3.68 -27.74
CA ARG A 251 -8.89 3.53 -28.83
C ARG A 251 -8.33 4.07 -30.16
N THR A 252 -8.34 3.25 -31.19
CA THR A 252 -7.98 3.60 -32.57
C THR A 252 -9.21 3.78 -33.47
N ALA A 253 -10.34 3.16 -33.12
CA ALA A 253 -11.61 3.31 -33.85
C ALA A 253 -12.18 4.71 -33.64
N ALA A 254 -12.87 5.25 -34.68
CA ALA A 254 -13.47 6.57 -34.69
C ALA A 254 -12.50 7.69 -34.24
N PRO A 255 -11.37 7.89 -34.94
CA PRO A 255 -10.33 8.84 -34.54
C PRO A 255 -10.80 10.28 -34.47
N ALA A 256 -11.85 10.64 -35.24
CA ALA A 256 -12.47 11.97 -35.24
C ALA A 256 -13.13 12.32 -33.90
N VAL A 257 -13.57 11.33 -33.11
CA VAL A 257 -14.14 11.55 -31.77
C VAL A 257 -13.02 11.77 -30.78
N THR A 258 -12.88 12.99 -30.29
CA THR A 258 -11.84 13.38 -29.35
C THR A 258 -12.26 13.11 -27.90
N GLY A 259 -11.27 13.02 -26.98
CA GLY A 259 -11.51 12.77 -25.55
C GLY A 259 -11.92 11.33 -25.24
N TYR A 260 -12.25 11.08 -23.98
CA TYR A 260 -12.73 9.79 -23.49
C TYR A 260 -14.24 9.72 -23.57
N VAL A 261 -14.77 8.57 -23.94
CA VAL A 261 -16.21 8.33 -24.16
C VAL A 261 -16.70 7.21 -23.25
N GLN A 262 -17.75 7.49 -22.50
CA GLN A 262 -18.41 6.55 -21.59
C GLN A 262 -18.89 5.30 -22.35
N GLY A 263 -18.67 4.12 -21.76
CA GLY A 263 -19.10 2.84 -22.34
C GLY A 263 -18.34 2.40 -23.59
N VAL A 264 -17.33 3.17 -24.03
CA VAL A 264 -16.54 2.92 -25.25
C VAL A 264 -15.05 2.84 -24.93
N ASP A 265 -14.52 3.86 -24.24
CA ASP A 265 -13.09 3.98 -24.04
C ASP A 265 -12.59 3.27 -22.79
N GLN A 266 -11.35 2.85 -22.88
CA GLN A 266 -10.49 2.42 -21.79
C GLN A 266 -9.43 3.49 -21.51
N LEU A 267 -8.80 3.43 -20.36
CA LEU A 267 -7.71 4.29 -19.97
C LEU A 267 -6.45 3.46 -19.79
N LYS A 268 -5.40 3.75 -20.55
CA LYS A 268 -4.07 3.22 -20.31
C LYS A 268 -3.34 4.18 -19.37
N VAL A 269 -2.92 3.65 -18.24
CA VAL A 269 -2.20 4.38 -17.20
C VAL A 269 -0.76 3.89 -17.18
N THR A 270 0.18 4.82 -17.23
CA THR A 270 1.61 4.54 -17.01
C THR A 270 2.10 5.38 -15.85
N ILE A 271 2.65 4.73 -14.83
CA ILE A 271 3.18 5.35 -13.62
C ILE A 271 4.70 5.28 -13.72
N SER A 272 5.34 6.43 -13.81
CA SER A 272 6.79 6.55 -13.79
C SER A 272 7.24 7.00 -12.40
N ALA A 273 8.18 6.28 -11.81
CA ALA A 273 8.69 6.59 -10.49
C ALA A 273 10.20 6.38 -10.42
N THR A 274 10.86 7.18 -9.59
CA THR A 274 12.30 7.07 -9.35
C THR A 274 12.56 7.18 -7.86
N GLY A 275 13.27 6.20 -7.32
CA GLY A 275 13.78 6.26 -5.95
C GLY A 275 14.90 7.28 -5.83
N LYS A 276 15.07 7.85 -4.64
CA LYS A 276 16.16 8.78 -4.35
C LYS A 276 17.23 8.08 -3.52
N TYR A 277 18.45 8.59 -3.59
CA TYR A 277 19.59 8.10 -2.80
C TYR A 277 19.75 6.58 -2.86
N GLY A 278 19.70 6.01 -4.09
CA GLY A 278 19.90 4.59 -4.33
C GLY A 278 18.71 3.67 -3.98
N ALA A 279 17.61 4.17 -3.44
CA ALA A 279 16.41 3.35 -3.21
C ALA A 279 15.79 2.90 -4.53
N SER A 280 15.29 1.68 -4.57
CA SER A 280 14.51 1.12 -5.68
C SER A 280 13.01 1.26 -5.42
N ILE A 281 12.21 1.21 -6.47
CA ILE A 281 10.75 1.16 -6.33
C ILE A 281 10.34 -0.30 -6.10
N THR A 282 9.63 -0.55 -5.03
CA THR A 282 9.18 -1.89 -4.60
C THR A 282 7.69 -2.13 -4.80
N GLY A 283 6.91 -1.06 -4.96
CA GLY A 283 5.47 -1.21 -5.12
C GLY A 283 4.81 -0.07 -5.87
N TYR A 284 3.79 -0.45 -6.64
CA TYR A 284 2.87 0.45 -7.32
C TYR A 284 1.45 0.08 -6.91
N SER A 285 0.67 1.05 -6.52
CA SER A 285 -0.77 0.93 -6.32
C SER A 285 -1.47 2.15 -6.88
N SER A 286 -2.62 1.95 -7.50
CA SER A 286 -3.38 3.05 -8.05
C SER A 286 -4.87 2.79 -7.99
N THR A 287 -5.64 3.87 -8.06
CA THR A 287 -7.10 3.82 -8.15
C THR A 287 -7.58 4.65 -9.32
N VAL A 288 -8.55 4.12 -10.04
CA VAL A 288 -9.27 4.81 -11.11
C VAL A 288 -10.75 4.58 -10.86
N ASP A 289 -11.51 5.64 -10.62
CA ASP A 289 -12.96 5.57 -10.37
C ASP A 289 -13.35 4.57 -9.28
N GLY A 290 -12.53 4.44 -8.24
CA GLY A 290 -12.74 3.49 -7.12
C GLY A 290 -12.24 2.07 -7.37
N ALA A 291 -11.88 1.70 -8.58
CA ALA A 291 -11.22 0.43 -8.88
C ALA A 291 -9.72 0.49 -8.58
N SER A 292 -9.18 -0.54 -7.97
CA SER A 292 -7.77 -0.63 -7.61
C SER A 292 -6.98 -1.41 -8.66
N TYR A 293 -5.77 -0.94 -8.91
CA TYR A 293 -4.81 -1.53 -9.87
C TYR A 293 -3.43 -1.62 -9.24
N SER A 294 -2.64 -2.58 -9.73
CA SER A 294 -1.25 -2.76 -9.35
C SER A 294 -0.35 -2.73 -10.58
N GLY A 295 0.95 -2.48 -10.37
CA GLY A 295 1.94 -2.38 -11.44
C GLY A 295 2.12 -0.97 -11.98
N SER A 296 3.20 -0.79 -12.74
CA SER A 296 3.60 0.51 -13.30
C SER A 296 2.83 0.88 -14.58
N THR A 297 2.23 -0.11 -15.25
CA THR A 297 1.44 0.12 -16.47
C THR A 297 0.29 -0.87 -16.51
N TYR A 298 -0.90 -0.37 -16.83
CA TYR A 298 -2.10 -1.18 -17.00
C TYR A 298 -3.10 -0.43 -17.88
N THR A 299 -4.10 -1.17 -18.35
CA THR A 299 -5.27 -0.60 -19.04
C THR A 299 -6.50 -0.95 -18.21
N THR A 300 -7.35 0.03 -17.97
CA THR A 300 -8.62 -0.18 -17.24
C THR A 300 -9.59 -1.02 -18.07
N GLY A 301 -10.63 -1.53 -17.44
CA GLY A 301 -11.86 -1.86 -18.14
C GLY A 301 -12.47 -0.63 -18.81
N THR A 302 -13.57 -0.83 -19.51
CA THR A 302 -14.33 0.26 -20.15
C THR A 302 -14.81 1.26 -19.11
N LEU A 303 -14.63 2.55 -19.38
CA LEU A 303 -15.03 3.65 -18.49
C LEU A 303 -16.57 3.73 -18.48
N THR A 304 -17.20 3.35 -17.39
CA THR A 304 -18.66 3.26 -17.28
C THR A 304 -19.32 4.55 -16.78
N LYS A 305 -18.56 5.45 -16.18
CA LYS A 305 -19.06 6.76 -15.69
C LYS A 305 -18.65 7.88 -16.63
N SER A 306 -19.45 8.94 -16.65
CA SER A 306 -19.13 10.21 -17.31
C SER A 306 -18.77 11.28 -16.29
N GLY A 307 -18.16 12.37 -16.76
CA GLY A 307 -17.67 13.46 -15.93
C GLY A 307 -16.20 13.32 -15.58
N ALA A 308 -15.79 13.96 -14.50
CA ALA A 308 -14.40 13.93 -14.02
C ALA A 308 -14.10 12.59 -13.35
N ILE A 309 -13.04 11.93 -13.80
CA ILE A 309 -12.48 10.72 -13.19
C ILE A 309 -11.07 11.04 -12.73
N ARG A 310 -10.80 10.80 -11.43
CA ARG A 310 -9.47 10.95 -10.84
C ARG A 310 -8.71 9.64 -10.88
N VAL A 311 -7.49 9.71 -11.39
CA VAL A 311 -6.48 8.67 -11.28
C VAL A 311 -5.53 9.06 -10.16
N THR A 312 -5.41 8.20 -9.16
CA THR A 312 -4.45 8.40 -8.06
C THR A 312 -3.48 7.24 -8.05
N ALA A 313 -2.19 7.53 -8.03
CA ALA A 313 -1.14 6.51 -7.97
C ALA A 313 -0.24 6.75 -6.77
N THR A 314 0.04 5.70 -6.03
CA THR A 314 0.97 5.69 -4.89
C THR A 314 2.09 4.71 -5.20
N VAL A 315 3.32 5.16 -5.06
CA VAL A 315 4.52 4.32 -5.20
C VAL A 315 5.20 4.18 -3.85
N THR A 316 5.80 3.02 -3.64
CA THR A 316 6.56 2.70 -2.42
C THR A 316 7.99 2.37 -2.82
N ASP A 317 8.96 2.92 -2.12
CA ASP A 317 10.38 2.58 -2.32
C ASP A 317 10.85 1.48 -1.35
N SER A 318 12.09 1.05 -1.54
CA SER A 318 12.73 0.00 -0.73
C SER A 318 12.97 0.38 0.73
N ARG A 319 12.86 1.66 1.09
CA ARG A 319 12.87 2.14 2.48
C ARG A 319 11.49 2.14 3.12
N GLY A 320 10.42 1.94 2.34
CA GLY A 320 9.03 2.02 2.77
C GLY A 320 8.41 3.42 2.64
N TRP A 321 9.16 4.41 2.10
CA TRP A 321 8.60 5.73 1.81
C TRP A 321 7.60 5.66 0.67
N LYS A 322 6.54 6.43 0.80
CA LYS A 322 5.45 6.50 -0.18
C LYS A 322 5.30 7.91 -0.73
N THR A 323 5.02 7.98 -2.02
CA THR A 323 4.64 9.24 -2.68
C THR A 323 3.43 8.99 -3.55
N THR A 324 2.50 9.93 -3.51
CA THR A 324 1.23 9.87 -4.26
C THR A 324 1.17 11.01 -5.27
N ALA A 325 0.71 10.70 -6.48
CA ALA A 325 0.34 11.68 -7.49
C ALA A 325 -1.09 11.43 -7.94
N SER A 326 -1.74 12.46 -8.45
CA SER A 326 -3.09 12.36 -9.03
C SER A 326 -3.17 13.10 -10.34
N LYS A 327 -4.00 12.58 -11.25
CA LYS A 327 -4.31 13.22 -12.54
C LYS A 327 -5.76 12.97 -12.90
N ASP A 328 -6.43 13.99 -13.40
CA ASP A 328 -7.85 13.92 -13.76
C ASP A 328 -8.02 13.82 -15.26
N ILE A 329 -9.06 13.09 -15.69
CA ILE A 329 -9.58 13.08 -17.05
C ILE A 329 -11.05 13.44 -17.02
N THR A 330 -11.57 13.92 -18.16
CA THR A 330 -13.00 14.12 -18.35
C THR A 330 -13.52 13.10 -19.35
N VAL A 331 -14.54 12.35 -18.95
CA VAL A 331 -15.21 11.34 -19.76
C VAL A 331 -16.54 11.92 -20.22
N GLN A 332 -16.75 11.95 -21.54
CA GLN A 332 -17.98 12.44 -22.14
C GLN A 332 -19.10 11.42 -21.96
N ALA A 333 -20.27 11.88 -21.55
CA ALA A 333 -21.46 11.04 -21.47
C ALA A 333 -21.85 10.57 -22.88
N TYR A 334 -22.16 9.28 -22.98
CA TYR A 334 -22.54 8.68 -24.24
C TYR A 334 -23.71 7.70 -24.04
N ALA A 335 -24.68 7.84 -24.96
CA ALA A 335 -25.75 6.88 -25.18
C ALA A 335 -25.74 6.47 -26.66
N ALA A 336 -26.03 5.19 -26.89
CA ALA A 336 -26.16 4.69 -28.26
C ALA A 336 -27.23 5.48 -29.06
N PRO A 337 -27.14 5.53 -30.37
CA PRO A 337 -28.18 6.14 -31.22
C PRO A 337 -29.54 5.58 -30.85
N THR A 338 -30.55 6.42 -30.84
CA THR A 338 -31.91 6.02 -30.49
C THR A 338 -32.86 6.53 -31.56
N VAL A 339 -33.61 5.62 -32.19
CA VAL A 339 -34.75 5.95 -33.02
C VAL A 339 -35.99 5.86 -32.14
N THR A 340 -36.64 6.99 -31.90
CA THR A 340 -37.80 7.08 -31.00
C THR A 340 -39.12 6.77 -31.73
N GLY A 341 -39.11 6.80 -33.07
CA GLY A 341 -40.23 6.42 -33.87
C GLY A 341 -39.96 6.53 -35.37
N VAL A 342 -40.71 5.78 -36.13
CA VAL A 342 -40.74 5.88 -37.58
C VAL A 342 -42.21 5.94 -38.01
N SER A 343 -42.62 7.06 -38.54
CA SER A 343 -43.93 7.18 -39.19
C SER A 343 -43.75 6.93 -40.67
N ALA A 344 -44.45 5.95 -41.19
CA ALA A 344 -44.44 5.63 -42.62
C ALA A 344 -45.87 5.50 -43.13
N TYR A 345 -46.18 6.18 -44.20
CA TYR A 345 -47.52 6.20 -44.75
C TYR A 345 -47.47 6.58 -46.23
N ARG A 346 -48.51 6.22 -46.95
CA ARG A 346 -48.67 6.64 -48.36
C ARG A 346 -48.93 8.14 -48.48
N CYS A 347 -48.37 8.74 -49.51
CA CYS A 347 -48.53 10.16 -49.82
C CYS A 347 -48.73 10.42 -51.33
N LYS A 348 -49.22 11.59 -51.66
CA LYS A 348 -49.75 11.93 -53.00
C LYS A 348 -48.64 12.07 -54.02
N SER A 349 -47.50 12.66 -53.69
CA SER A 349 -46.43 12.95 -54.62
C SER A 349 -45.04 12.90 -54.01
N ALA A 350 -44.01 12.99 -54.84
CA ALA A 350 -42.61 13.01 -54.43
C ALA A 350 -42.24 14.24 -53.59
N SER A 351 -43.05 15.28 -53.52
CA SER A 351 -42.78 16.52 -52.75
C SER A 351 -43.88 16.85 -51.73
N ASP A 352 -44.96 16.08 -51.68
CA ASP A 352 -46.08 16.30 -50.76
C ASP A 352 -46.08 15.26 -49.64
N THR A 353 -45.89 15.69 -48.41
CA THR A 353 -45.90 14.84 -47.23
C THR A 353 -47.28 14.61 -46.61
N SER A 354 -48.36 15.11 -47.29
CA SER A 354 -49.73 14.86 -46.84
C SER A 354 -50.10 13.40 -47.05
N SER A 355 -50.81 12.82 -46.08
CA SER A 355 -51.26 11.42 -46.14
C SER A 355 -52.29 11.25 -47.24
N ASP A 356 -52.11 10.27 -48.13
CA ASP A 356 -53.04 9.85 -49.16
C ASP A 356 -52.98 8.31 -49.23
N ALA A 357 -54.04 7.65 -48.77
CA ALA A 357 -54.11 6.19 -48.78
C ALA A 357 -53.96 5.55 -50.15
N SER A 358 -54.34 6.29 -51.20
CA SER A 358 -54.24 5.87 -52.61
C SER A 358 -52.92 6.30 -53.28
N GLY A 359 -52.02 6.96 -52.52
CA GLY A 359 -50.83 7.59 -53.09
C GLY A 359 -49.81 6.58 -53.61
N ALA A 360 -49.16 6.94 -54.72
CA ALA A 360 -48.12 6.18 -55.40
C ALA A 360 -46.69 6.43 -54.76
N TYR A 361 -46.65 7.05 -53.61
CA TYR A 361 -45.41 7.31 -52.86
C TYR A 361 -45.57 6.92 -51.39
N ILE A 362 -44.46 6.70 -50.72
CA ILE A 362 -44.40 6.50 -49.26
C ILE A 362 -43.54 7.60 -48.67
N CYS A 363 -44.11 8.33 -47.73
CA CYS A 363 -43.40 9.27 -46.88
C CYS A 363 -42.96 8.57 -45.58
N ILE A 364 -41.66 8.62 -45.29
CA ILE A 364 -41.03 7.99 -44.14
C ILE A 364 -40.41 9.08 -43.29
N LYS A 365 -40.91 9.26 -42.08
CA LYS A 365 -40.47 10.30 -41.11
C LYS A 365 -39.92 9.67 -39.87
N PRO A 366 -38.59 9.44 -39.79
CA PRO A 366 -37.97 8.96 -38.57
C PRO A 366 -37.75 10.10 -37.58
N THR A 367 -37.80 9.76 -36.29
CA THR A 367 -37.40 10.62 -35.16
C THR A 367 -36.40 9.88 -34.26
N GLY A 368 -35.45 10.61 -33.73
CA GLY A 368 -34.41 10.00 -32.92
C GLY A 368 -33.29 10.97 -32.57
N SER A 369 -32.23 10.44 -32.02
CA SER A 369 -31.06 11.24 -31.64
C SER A 369 -29.76 10.44 -31.60
N VAL A 370 -28.68 11.16 -31.76
CA VAL A 370 -27.29 10.70 -31.61
C VAL A 370 -26.59 11.60 -30.60
N THR A 371 -25.83 11.02 -29.71
CA THR A 371 -25.06 11.79 -28.72
C THR A 371 -23.96 12.62 -29.39
N PRO A 372 -23.87 13.95 -29.18
CA PRO A 372 -22.99 14.83 -29.97
C PRO A 372 -21.49 14.61 -29.77
N LEU A 373 -21.05 14.25 -28.54
CA LEU A 373 -19.63 14.08 -28.14
C LEU A 373 -18.75 15.26 -28.57
N GLY A 374 -19.09 16.47 -28.09
CA GLY A 374 -18.41 17.69 -28.49
C GLY A 374 -18.53 18.04 -29.97
N SER A 375 -19.59 17.60 -30.61
CA SER A 375 -19.86 17.76 -32.06
C SER A 375 -18.91 16.96 -32.97
N THR A 376 -18.21 15.96 -32.44
CA THR A 376 -17.27 15.12 -33.19
C THR A 376 -17.81 13.72 -33.51
N ASN A 377 -18.96 13.34 -32.95
CA ASN A 377 -19.59 12.05 -33.25
C ASN A 377 -20.12 12.01 -34.68
N GLY A 378 -19.92 10.89 -35.36
CA GLY A 378 -20.56 10.62 -36.65
C GLY A 378 -22.06 10.50 -36.46
N ARG A 379 -22.81 10.78 -37.56
CA ARG A 379 -24.24 10.60 -37.60
C ARG A 379 -24.66 10.27 -39.02
N LEU A 380 -25.34 9.15 -39.17
CA LEU A 380 -25.84 8.70 -40.47
C LEU A 380 -27.21 8.04 -40.27
N CYS A 381 -28.20 8.52 -40.98
CA CYS A 381 -29.51 7.90 -41.05
C CYS A 381 -29.74 7.34 -42.45
N THR A 382 -30.06 6.05 -42.51
CA THR A 382 -30.41 5.40 -43.78
C THR A 382 -31.79 4.76 -43.64
N VAL A 383 -32.66 5.11 -44.54
CA VAL A 383 -34.00 4.53 -44.65
C VAL A 383 -33.96 3.39 -45.66
N TYR A 384 -34.51 2.27 -45.26
CA TYR A 384 -34.61 1.06 -46.09
C TYR A 384 -36.07 0.69 -46.31
N TRP A 385 -36.39 0.28 -47.54
CA TRP A 385 -37.73 -0.20 -47.88
C TRP A 385 -37.66 -1.30 -48.93
N LYS A 386 -38.65 -2.17 -48.95
CA LYS A 386 -38.84 -3.19 -49.96
C LYS A 386 -40.32 -3.54 -50.07
N LYS A 387 -40.76 -4.08 -51.20
CA LYS A 387 -42.07 -4.74 -51.27
C LYS A 387 -42.07 -5.93 -50.29
N ALA A 388 -43.17 -6.19 -49.63
CA ALA A 388 -43.31 -7.29 -48.69
C ALA A 388 -43.00 -8.65 -49.34
N THR A 389 -43.21 -8.78 -50.64
CA THR A 389 -42.93 -10.00 -51.44
C THR A 389 -41.49 -10.09 -51.94
N GLU A 390 -40.66 -9.04 -51.78
CA GLU A 390 -39.27 -9.00 -52.25
C GLU A 390 -38.31 -9.33 -51.12
N THR A 391 -37.14 -9.83 -51.47
CA THR A 391 -36.08 -10.13 -50.52
C THR A 391 -35.06 -8.98 -50.39
N SER A 392 -34.88 -8.20 -51.49
CA SER A 392 -33.87 -7.15 -51.59
C SER A 392 -34.38 -5.80 -51.09
N TRP A 393 -33.58 -5.17 -50.24
CA TRP A 393 -33.86 -3.85 -49.72
C TRP A 393 -33.31 -2.76 -50.62
N GLN A 394 -34.11 -1.73 -50.84
CA GLN A 394 -33.66 -0.44 -51.37
C GLN A 394 -33.31 0.48 -50.20
N SER A 395 -32.47 1.48 -50.43
CA SER A 395 -32.08 2.42 -49.40
C SER A 395 -31.89 3.84 -49.90
N LYS A 396 -32.07 4.79 -48.99
CA LYS A 396 -31.81 6.21 -49.23
C LYS A 396 -31.32 6.87 -47.92
N THR A 397 -30.24 7.64 -48.04
CA THR A 397 -29.71 8.40 -46.89
C THR A 397 -30.59 9.62 -46.63
N LEU A 398 -30.91 9.84 -45.34
CA LEU A 398 -31.50 11.06 -44.84
C LEU A 398 -30.39 11.89 -44.17
N SER A 399 -30.11 13.06 -44.76
CA SER A 399 -29.07 13.96 -44.21
C SER A 399 -29.47 14.51 -42.85
N MET A 400 -28.56 14.42 -41.89
CA MET A 400 -28.72 14.96 -40.55
C MET A 400 -27.87 16.22 -40.37
N SER A 401 -28.49 17.40 -40.31
CA SER A 401 -27.81 18.66 -40.02
C SER A 401 -27.48 18.84 -38.55
N ALA A 402 -28.24 18.20 -37.68
CA ALA A 402 -28.08 18.19 -36.21
C ALA A 402 -27.97 16.77 -35.67
N TYR A 403 -27.73 16.62 -34.38
CA TYR A 403 -27.70 15.33 -33.66
C TYR A 403 -29.10 14.81 -33.31
N THR A 404 -30.12 15.58 -33.59
CA THR A 404 -31.52 15.15 -33.54
C THR A 404 -31.95 14.75 -34.95
N LEU A 405 -32.51 13.55 -35.05
CA LEU A 405 -33.02 13.03 -36.29
C LEU A 405 -34.38 13.66 -36.59
N SER A 406 -34.45 14.39 -37.65
CA SER A 406 -35.67 15.03 -38.17
C SER A 406 -35.62 15.06 -39.70
N GLY A 407 -36.75 15.28 -40.31
CA GLY A 407 -36.89 15.28 -41.76
C GLY A 407 -37.61 14.04 -42.28
N TYR A 408 -37.61 13.86 -43.58
CA TYR A 408 -38.33 12.77 -44.22
C TYR A 408 -37.64 12.31 -45.50
N VAL A 409 -38.00 11.09 -45.90
CA VAL A 409 -37.67 10.53 -47.21
C VAL A 409 -38.97 10.15 -47.89
N ILE A 410 -39.14 10.60 -49.15
CA ILE A 410 -40.24 10.13 -49.97
C ILE A 410 -39.66 9.21 -51.06
N VAL A 411 -40.28 8.05 -51.23
CA VAL A 411 -39.92 7.03 -52.21
C VAL A 411 -41.15 6.68 -53.06
N SER A 412 -40.95 6.35 -54.36
CA SER A 412 -42.01 5.83 -55.18
C SER A 412 -42.46 4.45 -54.75
N ALA A 413 -43.72 4.16 -54.79
CA ALA A 413 -44.30 2.92 -54.31
C ALA A 413 -45.39 2.43 -55.25
N ASP A 414 -45.41 1.13 -55.49
CA ASP A 414 -46.48 0.46 -56.21
C ASP A 414 -47.75 0.47 -55.34
N THR A 415 -48.86 0.93 -55.92
CA THR A 415 -50.16 1.05 -55.23
C THR A 415 -50.75 -0.32 -54.86
N ALA A 416 -50.41 -1.35 -55.64
CA ALA A 416 -50.84 -2.72 -55.39
C ALA A 416 -49.96 -3.53 -54.39
N ALA A 417 -48.84 -2.98 -53.92
CA ALA A 417 -47.90 -3.66 -53.06
C ALA A 417 -47.89 -3.07 -51.67
N SER A 418 -47.72 -3.94 -50.64
CA SER A 418 -47.37 -3.54 -49.28
C SER A 418 -45.86 -3.44 -49.15
N TYR A 419 -45.38 -2.63 -48.23
CA TYR A 419 -43.95 -2.37 -48.03
C TYR A 419 -43.52 -2.57 -46.58
N ASN A 420 -42.41 -3.27 -46.40
CA ASN A 420 -41.69 -3.31 -45.17
C ASN A 420 -40.67 -2.16 -45.16
N ILE A 421 -40.49 -1.52 -44.00
CA ILE A 421 -39.64 -0.36 -43.84
C ILE A 421 -38.87 -0.47 -42.54
N TYR A 422 -37.60 -0.18 -42.58
CA TYR A 422 -36.84 0.09 -41.37
C TYR A 422 -35.90 1.28 -41.56
N VAL A 423 -35.51 1.88 -40.46
CA VAL A 423 -34.55 2.97 -40.42
C VAL A 423 -33.35 2.52 -39.63
N ARG A 424 -32.17 2.69 -40.21
CA ARG A 424 -30.88 2.51 -39.52
C ARG A 424 -30.34 3.87 -39.15
N LEU A 425 -30.16 4.09 -37.85
CA LEU A 425 -29.46 5.25 -37.33
C LEU A 425 -28.14 4.77 -36.74
N GLN A 426 -27.03 5.34 -37.20
CA GLN A 426 -25.69 4.97 -36.71
C GLN A 426 -24.88 6.19 -36.33
N ASP A 427 -24.01 6.01 -35.37
CA ASP A 427 -22.96 6.95 -35.00
C ASP A 427 -21.57 6.35 -35.24
N SER A 428 -20.54 6.96 -34.68
CA SER A 428 -19.15 6.48 -34.81
C SER A 428 -18.90 5.12 -34.15
N PHE A 429 -19.77 4.65 -33.26
CA PHE A 429 -19.55 3.47 -32.43
C PHE A 429 -20.61 2.39 -32.58
N ARG A 430 -21.87 2.78 -32.81
CA ARG A 430 -23.02 1.87 -32.81
C ARG A 430 -24.02 2.20 -33.87
N GLN A 431 -24.85 1.23 -34.17
CA GLN A 431 -26.03 1.40 -35.00
C GLN A 431 -27.25 0.80 -34.33
N VAL A 432 -28.41 1.32 -34.68
CA VAL A 432 -29.71 0.79 -34.28
C VAL A 432 -30.62 0.74 -35.50
N ASP A 433 -31.33 -0.36 -35.64
CA ASP A 433 -32.36 -0.55 -36.67
C ASP A 433 -33.73 -0.48 -35.98
N HIS A 434 -34.62 0.27 -36.55
CA HIS A 434 -35.99 0.43 -36.08
C HIS A 434 -36.97 0.18 -37.22
N TYR A 435 -37.81 -0.81 -37.06
CA TYR A 435 -38.78 -1.19 -38.03
C TYR A 435 -40.06 -0.32 -37.88
N ALA A 436 -40.53 0.23 -38.97
CA ALA A 436 -41.82 0.90 -39.02
C ALA A 436 -42.97 -0.12 -39.06
N SER A 437 -44.16 0.32 -38.80
CA SER A 437 -45.34 -0.44 -39.19
C SER A 437 -45.35 -0.60 -40.71
N ASP A 438 -45.75 -1.75 -41.19
CA ASP A 438 -45.85 -2.02 -42.61
C ASP A 438 -46.80 -1.02 -43.28
N VAL A 439 -46.38 -0.53 -44.43
CA VAL A 439 -47.25 0.31 -45.25
C VAL A 439 -48.02 -0.60 -46.18
N MET A 440 -49.31 -0.70 -45.92
CA MET A 440 -50.22 -1.54 -46.70
C MET A 440 -50.35 -1.08 -48.13
N SER A 441 -50.73 -1.97 -49.01
CA SER A 441 -51.20 -1.63 -50.39
C SER A 441 -52.32 -0.61 -50.34
N ALA A 442 -52.43 0.22 -51.38
CA ALA A 442 -53.57 1.11 -51.54
C ALA A 442 -54.88 0.36 -51.72
N SER A 443 -54.76 -0.88 -52.19
CA SER A 443 -55.91 -1.81 -52.31
C SER A 443 -55.74 -2.89 -51.24
N ALA A 444 -56.51 -2.85 -50.16
CA ALA A 444 -56.54 -3.88 -49.17
C ALA A 444 -57.25 -5.13 -49.72
N PHE A 445 -56.56 -6.26 -49.75
CA PHE A 445 -57.18 -7.55 -50.04
C PHE A 445 -57.49 -8.26 -48.68
N ILE A 446 -58.78 -8.36 -48.39
CA ILE A 446 -59.25 -9.14 -47.25
C ILE A 446 -60.17 -10.21 -47.82
N ASP A 447 -59.79 -11.48 -47.62
CA ASP A 447 -60.67 -12.61 -47.99
C ASP A 447 -61.33 -13.15 -46.71
N ILE A 448 -62.63 -13.26 -46.75
CA ILE A 448 -63.45 -13.77 -45.66
C ILE A 448 -64.13 -15.04 -46.16
N LEU A 449 -63.62 -16.19 -45.59
CA LEU A 449 -64.28 -17.44 -45.84
C LEU A 449 -65.48 -17.52 -44.90
N LEU A 450 -66.68 -17.37 -45.45
CA LEU A 450 -67.92 -17.47 -44.73
C LEU A 450 -68.29 -18.96 -44.56
N ALA A 451 -68.95 -19.31 -43.45
CA ALA A 451 -69.60 -20.58 -43.33
C ALA A 451 -70.63 -20.79 -44.45
N SER A 452 -70.67 -21.96 -45.02
CA SER A 452 -71.80 -22.33 -45.90
C SER A 452 -72.98 -22.72 -45.00
N GLU A 453 -74.17 -22.59 -45.57
CA GLU A 453 -75.39 -23.01 -44.81
C GLU A 453 -75.40 -24.48 -44.42
N SER A 454 -74.51 -25.30 -45.01
CA SER A 454 -74.35 -26.73 -44.72
C SER A 454 -73.21 -27.09 -43.80
N ASP A 455 -72.33 -26.15 -43.49
CA ASP A 455 -71.13 -26.45 -42.64
C ASP A 455 -70.67 -25.17 -41.92
N ASP A 456 -71.06 -25.04 -40.69
CA ASP A 456 -70.81 -23.89 -39.83
C ASP A 456 -69.37 -23.90 -39.24
N THR A 457 -68.60 -24.95 -39.52
CA THR A 457 -67.20 -25.06 -39.04
C THR A 457 -66.19 -24.38 -39.96
N LYS A 458 -66.55 -24.06 -41.22
CA LYS A 458 -65.67 -23.47 -42.22
C LYS A 458 -65.68 -21.95 -42.21
N LYS A 459 -65.22 -21.36 -41.14
CA LYS A 459 -65.11 -19.92 -40.99
C LYS A 459 -63.64 -19.53 -40.93
N GLY A 460 -63.23 -18.58 -41.69
CA GLY A 460 -61.88 -18.06 -41.65
C GLY A 460 -61.80 -16.63 -42.21
N MET A 461 -60.74 -15.94 -41.84
CA MET A 461 -60.41 -14.64 -42.35
C MET A 461 -58.95 -14.61 -42.79
N ALA A 462 -58.67 -14.16 -43.99
CA ALA A 462 -57.29 -13.94 -44.41
C ALA A 462 -57.05 -12.47 -44.79
N VAL A 463 -55.89 -12.00 -44.52
CA VAL A 463 -55.41 -10.66 -44.85
C VAL A 463 -54.18 -10.75 -45.76
N GLY A 464 -54.29 -10.20 -46.95
CA GLY A 464 -53.20 -10.21 -47.93
C GLY A 464 -53.06 -11.49 -48.75
N LYS A 465 -53.95 -12.46 -48.59
CA LYS A 465 -54.02 -13.73 -49.33
C LYS A 465 -55.44 -14.28 -49.32
N THR A 466 -55.71 -15.34 -50.10
CA THR A 466 -56.94 -16.09 -50.02
C THR A 466 -56.98 -16.90 -48.70
N ALA A 467 -58.14 -16.94 -48.06
CA ALA A 467 -58.32 -17.74 -46.84
C ALA A 467 -58.31 -19.24 -47.19
N GLU A 468 -57.29 -19.94 -46.68
CA GLU A 468 -57.05 -21.36 -46.98
C GLU A 468 -57.28 -22.28 -45.79
N VAL A 469 -57.32 -21.68 -44.57
CA VAL A 469 -57.43 -22.43 -43.33
C VAL A 469 -58.76 -22.16 -42.64
N GLU A 470 -59.50 -23.20 -42.40
CA GLU A 470 -60.80 -23.16 -41.70
C GLU A 470 -60.60 -22.85 -40.21
N GLY A 471 -61.43 -22.00 -39.64
CA GLY A 471 -61.40 -21.66 -38.23
C GLY A 471 -60.23 -20.82 -37.76
N ALA A 472 -59.49 -20.25 -38.65
CA ALA A 472 -58.30 -19.48 -38.34
C ALA A 472 -58.29 -18.06 -38.91
N LEU A 473 -57.50 -17.20 -38.29
CA LEU A 473 -57.03 -15.95 -38.94
C LEU A 473 -55.75 -16.27 -39.69
N ASP A 474 -55.83 -16.33 -41.04
CA ASP A 474 -54.72 -16.65 -41.91
C ASP A 474 -54.11 -15.33 -42.47
N VAL A 475 -52.87 -15.07 -42.15
CA VAL A 475 -52.17 -13.84 -42.48
C VAL A 475 -50.96 -14.18 -43.35
N ALA A 476 -50.87 -13.54 -44.55
CA ALA A 476 -49.75 -13.74 -45.47
C ALA A 476 -48.39 -13.29 -44.92
N TRP A 477 -48.38 -12.63 -43.78
CA TRP A 477 -47.19 -12.08 -43.11
C TRP A 477 -47.13 -12.51 -41.64
N ASN A 478 -46.04 -12.21 -40.97
CA ASN A 478 -45.92 -12.47 -39.53
C ASN A 478 -46.97 -11.67 -38.75
N LEU A 479 -47.79 -12.34 -37.96
CA LEU A 479 -48.73 -11.69 -37.05
C LEU A 479 -47.93 -11.07 -35.90
N ILE A 480 -47.77 -9.74 -35.90
CA ILE A 480 -47.15 -9.01 -34.78
C ILE A 480 -48.27 -8.51 -33.87
N ALA A 481 -48.50 -9.22 -32.78
CA ALA A 481 -49.37 -8.73 -31.69
C ALA A 481 -48.62 -7.62 -30.91
N ARG A 482 -49.04 -6.37 -31.03
CA ARG A 482 -48.42 -5.20 -30.37
C ARG A 482 -48.78 -5.00 -28.91
N LYS A 483 -49.65 -5.86 -28.33
CA LYS A 483 -49.97 -5.92 -26.91
C LYS A 483 -49.87 -7.38 -26.45
N ASN A 484 -49.52 -7.56 -25.21
CA ASN A 484 -49.23 -8.83 -24.58
C ASN A 484 -50.04 -9.98 -25.18
N PHE A 485 -49.33 -11.00 -25.65
CA PHE A 485 -49.95 -12.30 -25.88
C PHE A 485 -50.47 -12.74 -24.50
N ASP A 486 -51.78 -12.83 -24.35
CA ASP A 486 -52.38 -13.30 -23.09
C ASP A 486 -52.14 -14.79 -22.98
N TRP A 487 -51.22 -15.17 -22.13
CA TRP A 487 -50.93 -16.56 -21.79
C TRP A 487 -52.00 -17.15 -20.85
N GLN A 488 -53.15 -16.51 -20.65
CA GLN A 488 -54.26 -17.03 -19.90
C GLN A 488 -54.75 -18.34 -20.53
N GLY A 489 -54.42 -19.44 -19.86
CA GLY A 489 -54.81 -20.77 -20.30
C GLY A 489 -53.70 -21.78 -20.48
N MET A 490 -52.41 -21.40 -20.31
CA MET A 490 -51.38 -22.43 -20.24
C MET A 490 -51.43 -23.14 -18.89
N PRO A 491 -51.61 -24.46 -18.87
CA PRO A 491 -51.66 -25.21 -17.61
C PRO A 491 -50.26 -25.20 -16.96
N LEU A 492 -50.17 -24.62 -15.77
CA LEU A 492 -49.02 -24.78 -14.92
C LEU A 492 -49.06 -26.15 -14.26
N THR A 493 -48.02 -26.94 -14.45
CA THR A 493 -47.86 -28.21 -13.76
C THR A 493 -47.01 -28.00 -12.51
N TYR A 494 -47.58 -28.26 -11.34
CA TYR A 494 -46.90 -28.13 -10.06
C TYR A 494 -46.25 -29.46 -9.67
N PHE A 495 -45.07 -29.37 -9.04
CA PHE A 495 -44.35 -30.54 -8.52
C PHE A 495 -43.54 -30.18 -7.28
N THR A 496 -43.16 -31.19 -6.51
CA THR A 496 -42.25 -31.04 -5.38
C THR A 496 -40.88 -31.59 -5.74
N PRO A 497 -39.84 -30.75 -5.85
CA PRO A 497 -38.51 -31.22 -6.19
C PRO A 497 -37.93 -32.15 -5.12
N THR A 498 -37.27 -33.23 -5.55
CA THR A 498 -36.47 -34.07 -4.66
C THR A 498 -35.05 -33.53 -4.61
N VAL A 499 -34.49 -33.45 -3.41
CA VAL A 499 -33.16 -32.88 -3.16
C VAL A 499 -32.33 -33.87 -2.35
N ASN A 500 -31.08 -34.10 -2.70
CA ASN A 500 -30.21 -35.07 -2.01
C ASN A 500 -29.52 -34.52 -0.74
N VAL A 501 -29.88 -33.34 -0.25
CA VAL A 501 -29.46 -32.85 1.06
C VAL A 501 -30.44 -33.36 2.11
N ALA A 502 -29.94 -34.10 3.10
CA ALA A 502 -30.73 -34.57 4.20
C ALA A 502 -31.06 -33.42 5.17
N GLY A 503 -32.31 -33.28 5.57
CA GLY A 503 -32.74 -32.22 6.47
C GLY A 503 -34.21 -31.83 6.27
N GLU A 504 -34.61 -30.80 7.00
CA GLU A 504 -35.93 -30.19 6.84
C GLU A 504 -35.85 -28.96 5.93
N TYR A 505 -36.93 -28.67 5.24
CA TYR A 505 -37.05 -27.56 4.33
C TYR A 505 -38.19 -26.64 4.74
N TYR A 506 -37.99 -25.31 4.61
CA TYR A 506 -39.10 -24.36 4.70
C TYR A 506 -40.06 -24.52 3.53
N GLY A 507 -39.54 -24.92 2.37
CA GLY A 507 -40.34 -25.22 1.20
C GLY A 507 -39.52 -25.86 0.09
N LYS A 508 -40.18 -26.72 -0.65
CA LYS A 508 -39.70 -27.30 -1.91
C LYS A 508 -40.86 -27.22 -2.90
N TYR A 509 -40.82 -26.22 -3.77
CA TYR A 509 -41.89 -25.93 -4.73
C TYR A 509 -41.32 -25.81 -6.13
N GLY A 510 -42.05 -26.34 -7.09
CA GLY A 510 -41.78 -26.13 -8.50
C GLY A 510 -43.07 -26.10 -9.29
N CYS A 511 -43.05 -25.29 -10.34
CA CYS A 511 -44.05 -25.38 -11.39
C CYS A 511 -43.40 -25.15 -12.72
N TYR A 512 -43.98 -25.67 -13.77
CA TYR A 512 -43.51 -25.44 -15.13
C TYR A 512 -44.66 -25.30 -16.11
N ALA A 513 -44.36 -24.60 -17.19
CA ALA A 513 -45.14 -24.59 -18.41
C ALA A 513 -44.27 -25.04 -19.58
N LYS A 514 -44.79 -25.84 -20.46
CA LYS A 514 -44.09 -26.39 -21.63
C LYS A 514 -44.75 -25.89 -22.93
N ILE A 515 -43.92 -25.34 -23.84
CA ILE A 515 -44.36 -24.89 -25.16
C ILE A 515 -43.47 -25.58 -26.18
N GLY A 516 -43.97 -26.60 -26.82
CA GLY A 516 -43.14 -27.42 -27.69
C GLY A 516 -41.93 -28.00 -26.95
N HIS A 517 -40.75 -27.69 -27.40
CA HIS A 517 -39.50 -28.11 -26.78
C HIS A 517 -38.87 -27.09 -25.80
N VAL A 518 -39.63 -26.06 -25.41
CA VAL A 518 -39.17 -25.08 -24.42
C VAL A 518 -39.96 -25.26 -23.14
N ALA A 519 -39.27 -25.37 -22.03
CA ALA A 519 -39.89 -25.34 -20.71
C ALA A 519 -39.47 -24.10 -19.93
N ILE A 520 -40.42 -23.45 -19.32
CA ILE A 520 -40.20 -22.41 -18.31
C ILE A 520 -40.49 -23.02 -16.97
N VAL A 521 -39.48 -23.07 -16.12
CA VAL A 521 -39.55 -23.72 -14.80
C VAL A 521 -39.30 -22.71 -13.71
N VAL A 522 -40.19 -22.63 -12.75
CA VAL A 522 -40.03 -21.85 -11.52
C VAL A 522 -39.73 -22.82 -10.38
N LEU A 523 -38.62 -22.59 -9.69
CA LEU A 523 -38.20 -23.41 -8.56
C LEU A 523 -37.99 -22.56 -7.31
N MET A 524 -38.41 -23.07 -6.15
CA MET A 524 -38.03 -22.55 -4.85
C MET A 524 -37.71 -23.75 -3.93
N VAL A 525 -36.48 -23.82 -3.47
CA VAL A 525 -36.00 -24.81 -2.50
C VAL A 525 -35.22 -24.10 -1.41
N GLN A 526 -35.80 -24.04 -0.21
CA GLN A 526 -35.16 -23.37 0.93
C GLN A 526 -34.99 -24.38 2.10
N ILE A 527 -33.77 -24.45 2.62
CA ILE A 527 -33.42 -25.36 3.72
C ILE A 527 -33.86 -24.77 5.06
N LYS A 528 -34.49 -25.57 5.89
CA LYS A 528 -34.81 -25.26 7.29
C LYS A 528 -33.74 -25.79 8.24
N SER A 529 -33.30 -27.02 8.03
CA SER A 529 -32.21 -27.64 8.80
C SER A 529 -31.47 -28.67 7.93
N VAL A 530 -30.18 -28.86 8.17
CA VAL A 530 -29.38 -29.90 7.54
C VAL A 530 -29.10 -31.00 8.55
N SER A 531 -29.35 -32.26 8.16
CA SER A 531 -29.02 -33.44 8.95
C SER A 531 -27.92 -34.24 8.23
N GLY A 532 -26.78 -34.44 8.90
CA GLY A 532 -25.64 -35.16 8.35
C GLY A 532 -24.70 -34.27 7.54
N SER A 533 -23.82 -34.87 6.72
CA SER A 533 -22.90 -34.18 5.85
C SER A 533 -23.58 -33.70 4.57
N VAL A 534 -23.31 -32.46 4.17
CA VAL A 534 -23.75 -31.92 2.87
C VAL A 534 -22.90 -32.55 1.77
N PRO A 535 -23.52 -33.12 0.72
CA PRO A 535 -22.76 -33.68 -0.41
C PRO A 535 -22.01 -32.60 -1.17
N SER A 536 -20.88 -32.94 -1.79
CA SER A 536 -20.10 -32.03 -2.66
C SER A 536 -20.89 -31.57 -3.89
N GLU A 537 -21.89 -32.36 -4.31
CA GLU A 537 -22.82 -32.00 -5.36
C GLU A 537 -24.26 -32.07 -4.82
N ILE A 538 -25.00 -30.98 -4.94
CA ILE A 538 -26.44 -30.98 -4.58
C ILE A 538 -27.24 -31.22 -5.85
N ARG A 539 -28.12 -32.24 -5.80
CA ARG A 539 -28.96 -32.64 -6.93
C ARG A 539 -30.40 -32.33 -6.64
N ILE A 540 -31.03 -31.57 -7.53
CA ILE A 540 -32.47 -31.27 -7.51
C ILE A 540 -33.10 -32.04 -8.66
N THR A 541 -33.95 -33.02 -8.33
CA THR A 541 -34.61 -33.82 -9.37
C THR A 541 -35.92 -33.17 -9.78
N LEU A 542 -36.09 -33.00 -11.08
CA LEU A 542 -37.25 -32.45 -11.76
C LEU A 542 -38.14 -33.60 -12.30
N PRO A 543 -39.39 -33.33 -12.67
CA PRO A 543 -40.21 -34.27 -13.40
C PRO A 543 -39.63 -34.77 -14.72
N ASP A 544 -39.92 -36.01 -15.08
CA ASP A 544 -39.43 -36.60 -16.35
C ASP A 544 -39.82 -35.80 -17.60
N ALA A 545 -40.96 -35.10 -17.56
CA ALA A 545 -41.40 -34.20 -18.62
C ALA A 545 -40.45 -33.02 -18.89
N LEU A 546 -39.49 -32.78 -17.98
CA LEU A 546 -38.48 -31.72 -18.06
C LEU A 546 -37.10 -32.27 -18.39
N LYS A 547 -37.00 -33.44 -19.01
CA LYS A 547 -35.75 -34.03 -19.44
C LYS A 547 -35.12 -33.18 -20.53
N ALA A 548 -33.84 -32.75 -20.34
CA ALA A 548 -33.15 -31.89 -21.29
C ALA A 548 -32.83 -32.58 -22.61
N VAL A 549 -32.93 -31.88 -23.71
CA VAL A 549 -32.51 -32.36 -25.04
C VAL A 549 -31.00 -32.41 -25.23
N ASP A 550 -30.58 -33.04 -26.29
CA ASP A 550 -29.23 -33.49 -26.63
C ASP A 550 -28.20 -32.36 -26.93
N HIS A 551 -28.46 -31.12 -26.54
CA HIS A 551 -27.53 -30.01 -26.80
C HIS A 551 -27.06 -29.35 -25.52
N TRP A 552 -25.75 -29.11 -25.48
CA TRP A 552 -25.06 -28.42 -24.39
C TRP A 552 -25.57 -26.98 -24.18
N LEU A 553 -26.66 -26.84 -23.50
CA LEU A 553 -26.97 -25.57 -22.84
C LEU A 553 -26.43 -25.70 -21.41
N GLN A 554 -25.28 -25.10 -21.17
CA GLN A 554 -24.86 -24.75 -19.82
C GLN A 554 -25.39 -23.35 -19.51
N PRO A 555 -26.56 -23.16 -18.96
CA PRO A 555 -26.88 -21.92 -18.32
C PRO A 555 -26.17 -21.96 -16.95
N SER A 556 -24.99 -21.35 -16.86
CA SER A 556 -24.44 -20.94 -15.59
C SER A 556 -25.28 -19.79 -15.06
N HIS A 557 -26.44 -20.10 -14.51
CA HIS A 557 -27.22 -19.09 -13.79
C HIS A 557 -26.74 -19.05 -12.34
N PRO A 558 -26.35 -17.86 -11.84
CA PRO A 558 -26.01 -17.71 -10.43
C PRO A 558 -27.25 -17.95 -9.58
N ILE A 559 -27.13 -18.82 -8.58
CA ILE A 559 -28.15 -18.98 -7.54
C ILE A 559 -28.00 -17.79 -6.60
N VAL A 560 -28.92 -16.86 -6.64
CA VAL A 560 -28.94 -15.72 -5.72
C VAL A 560 -29.69 -16.14 -4.45
N GLY A 561 -28.96 -16.35 -3.37
CA GLY A 561 -29.56 -16.47 -2.04
C GLY A 561 -30.00 -15.09 -1.54
N GLN A 562 -31.26 -14.94 -1.18
CA GLN A 562 -31.85 -13.63 -0.85
C GLN A 562 -31.61 -13.13 0.59
N TRP A 563 -30.64 -13.63 1.32
CA TRP A 563 -30.18 -13.05 2.60
C TRP A 563 -28.66 -12.96 2.60
N GLY A 564 -28.12 -11.81 2.20
CA GLY A 564 -26.70 -11.48 2.34
C GLY A 564 -25.85 -11.48 1.09
N GLY A 565 -26.40 -11.63 -0.12
CA GLY A 565 -25.64 -11.39 -1.37
C GLY A 565 -24.57 -12.42 -1.72
N THR A 566 -24.57 -13.61 -1.11
CA THR A 566 -23.56 -14.64 -1.38
C THR A 566 -23.98 -15.53 -2.54
N PHE A 567 -23.12 -15.64 -3.55
CA PHE A 567 -23.21 -16.58 -4.65
C PHE A 567 -23.06 -18.02 -4.13
N LEU A 568 -24.09 -18.87 -4.32
CA LEU A 568 -24.14 -20.20 -3.71
C LEU A 568 -23.69 -21.35 -4.62
N GLY A 569 -23.50 -21.12 -5.91
CA GLY A 569 -23.03 -22.16 -6.82
C GLY A 569 -23.48 -22.00 -8.27
N VAL A 570 -23.21 -23.01 -9.08
CA VAL A 570 -23.52 -23.08 -10.50
C VAL A 570 -24.50 -24.21 -10.76
N PHE A 571 -25.56 -23.96 -11.51
CA PHE A 571 -26.46 -24.99 -12.01
C PHE A 571 -25.84 -25.71 -13.20
N ARG A 572 -25.93 -27.03 -13.21
CA ARG A 572 -25.70 -27.88 -14.37
C ARG A 572 -26.86 -28.82 -14.55
N GLN A 573 -27.33 -28.95 -15.77
CA GLN A 573 -28.20 -30.04 -16.18
C GLN A 573 -27.47 -30.82 -17.25
N ASN A 574 -27.25 -32.12 -16.99
CA ASN A 574 -26.63 -32.98 -17.96
C ASN A 574 -27.65 -33.40 -19.02
N GLN A 575 -27.14 -33.66 -20.24
CA GLN A 575 -27.87 -34.21 -21.36
C GLN A 575 -28.71 -35.45 -20.94
N ASN A 576 -29.91 -35.54 -21.39
CA ASN A 576 -30.86 -36.63 -21.05
C ASN A 576 -31.14 -36.80 -19.54
N SER A 577 -30.98 -35.76 -18.76
CA SER A 577 -31.15 -35.77 -17.32
C SER A 577 -32.33 -34.90 -16.86
N THR A 578 -33.05 -35.36 -15.85
CA THR A 578 -34.02 -34.59 -15.07
C THR A 578 -33.40 -33.94 -13.83
N VAL A 579 -32.08 -34.05 -13.66
CA VAL A 579 -31.39 -33.59 -12.46
C VAL A 579 -30.64 -32.29 -12.73
N LEU A 580 -30.98 -31.24 -12.01
CA LEU A 580 -30.18 -30.03 -11.86
C LEU A 580 -29.12 -30.26 -10.80
N THR A 581 -27.86 -30.16 -11.17
CA THR A 581 -26.75 -30.25 -10.23
C THR A 581 -26.31 -28.85 -9.81
N VAL A 582 -26.22 -28.64 -8.50
CA VAL A 582 -25.68 -27.42 -7.90
C VAL A 582 -24.33 -27.73 -7.29
N LEU A 583 -23.29 -26.99 -7.71
CA LEU A 583 -21.96 -27.02 -7.09
C LEU A 583 -21.92 -25.87 -6.06
N PRO A 584 -22.00 -26.13 -4.75
CA PRO A 584 -22.07 -25.08 -3.76
C PRO A 584 -20.72 -24.34 -3.67
N ALA A 585 -20.75 -23.02 -3.70
CA ALA A 585 -19.57 -22.18 -3.50
C ALA A 585 -19.23 -21.98 -2.01
N SER A 586 -20.13 -22.35 -1.09
CA SER A 586 -19.99 -22.25 0.36
C SER A 586 -20.82 -23.30 1.07
N ASN A 587 -20.64 -23.44 2.38
CA ASN A 587 -21.39 -24.40 3.19
C ASN A 587 -22.91 -24.13 3.13
N VAL A 588 -23.69 -25.18 2.90
CA VAL A 588 -25.15 -25.15 2.91
C VAL A 588 -25.63 -25.24 4.36
N THR A 589 -26.38 -24.24 4.80
CA THR A 589 -26.90 -24.14 6.18
C THR A 589 -28.40 -23.83 6.19
N ALA A 590 -29.01 -23.78 7.36
CA ALA A 590 -30.38 -23.32 7.52
C ALA A 590 -30.57 -21.91 6.94
N GLY A 591 -31.66 -21.69 6.21
CA GLY A 591 -31.94 -20.45 5.48
C GLY A 591 -31.38 -20.39 4.06
N THR A 592 -30.50 -21.32 3.67
CA THR A 592 -29.92 -21.36 2.32
C THR A 592 -31.01 -21.69 1.28
N TYR A 593 -31.04 -20.90 0.20
CA TYR A 593 -31.83 -21.22 -0.99
C TYR A 593 -30.96 -22.05 -1.95
N LEU A 594 -31.41 -23.27 -2.22
CA LEU A 594 -30.77 -24.13 -3.23
C LEU A 594 -31.23 -23.81 -4.64
N ALA A 595 -32.44 -23.31 -4.78
CA ALA A 595 -33.03 -22.82 -6.02
C ALA A 595 -34.09 -21.79 -5.70
N ASN A 596 -34.03 -20.63 -6.35
CA ASN A 596 -35.07 -19.61 -6.25
C ASN A 596 -35.02 -18.77 -7.55
N GLY A 597 -35.98 -18.99 -8.42
CA GLY A 597 -36.03 -18.23 -9.68
C GLY A 597 -36.83 -18.93 -10.77
N CYS A 598 -36.83 -18.30 -11.92
CA CYS A 598 -37.46 -18.79 -13.15
C CYS A 598 -36.36 -19.21 -14.12
N TYR A 599 -36.42 -20.41 -14.61
CA TYR A 599 -35.45 -21.03 -15.51
C TYR A 599 -36.12 -21.43 -16.81
N THR A 600 -35.47 -21.14 -17.94
CA THR A 600 -35.92 -21.55 -19.27
C THR A 600 -34.90 -22.47 -19.89
N PHE A 601 -35.33 -23.64 -20.36
CA PHE A 601 -34.44 -24.57 -21.03
C PHE A 601 -35.22 -25.44 -22.06
N PHE A 602 -34.46 -26.04 -22.98
CA PHE A 602 -35.03 -26.97 -23.96
C PHE A 602 -35.23 -28.34 -23.34
N VAL A 603 -36.39 -28.93 -23.60
CA VAL A 603 -36.81 -30.25 -23.12
C VAL A 603 -37.19 -31.15 -24.28
N GLN A 604 -37.17 -32.45 -24.03
CA GLN A 604 -37.57 -33.49 -25.00
C GLN A 604 -39.04 -33.40 -25.32
#